data_ee8b62ce0b745abc7871cb65dc7f02bf
#
_entry.id   ee8b62ce0b745abc7871cb65dc7f02bf
#
_cell.length_a   1.000
_cell.length_b   1.000
_cell.length_c   1.000
_cell.angle_alpha   90.00
_cell.angle_beta   90.00
_cell.angle_gamma   90.00
#
_symmetry.space_group_name_H-M   'P 1'
#
loop_
_entity.id
_entity.type
_entity.pdbx_description
1 polymer ?
#
loop_
_entity_poly.entity_id
_entity_poly.type
_entity_poly.pdbx_seq_one_letter_code
_entity_poly.pdbx_strand_id
1 'polypeptide(L)'
;GEITQIPGIVPPCSQGEPFGPLAAVLGTVDQNGVPSVQLWSDPVSTNPQLDATEVWVFGNYSADAHPVHVHLVKFNVLGRAAIGGGPTVGGDPANGGIQEWENGWKDTVISYPGETTSIVSTFDIAGLYVWHCHIVEHEDNEMMVPFCVGDPAGCGGIPVATPAEQAEFTTGLTN
;
A
#
# COMPACT_ATOMS: atom_id res chain seq x y z
N GLY A 1 -2.35 -3.88 -6.28
CA GLY A 1 -2.71 -4.83 -7.37
C GLY A 1 -2.39 -4.29 -8.75
N GLU A 2 -2.56 -5.12 -9.77
CA GLU A 2 -2.30 -4.76 -11.16
C GLU A 2 -3.55 -4.97 -12.00
N ILE A 3 -3.80 -4.04 -12.92
CA ILE A 3 -4.87 -4.15 -13.90
C ILE A 3 -4.23 -4.54 -15.24
N THR A 4 -4.45 -5.77 -15.68
CA THR A 4 -3.87 -6.30 -16.92
C THR A 4 -4.71 -6.00 -18.17
N GLN A 5 -5.97 -5.55 -17.99
CA GLN A 5 -6.85 -5.16 -19.08
C GLN A 5 -7.84 -4.07 -18.65
N ILE A 6 -7.95 -3.03 -19.45
CA ILE A 6 -9.05 -2.04 -19.33
C ILE A 6 -10.11 -2.40 -20.38
N PRO A 7 -11.35 -2.69 -19.98
CA PRO A 7 -12.40 -3.03 -20.94
C PRO A 7 -12.60 -1.93 -21.98
N GLY A 8 -12.55 -2.28 -23.26
CA GLY A 8 -12.78 -1.34 -24.38
C GLY A 8 -11.55 -0.67 -24.96
N ILE A 9 -10.36 -0.89 -24.40
CA ILE A 9 -9.10 -0.42 -25.01
C ILE A 9 -8.50 -1.59 -25.79
N VAL A 10 -8.43 -1.41 -27.11
CA VAL A 10 -7.68 -2.34 -27.98
C VAL A 10 -6.27 -1.80 -28.09
N PRO A 11 -5.22 -2.59 -27.72
CA PRO A 11 -3.85 -2.16 -27.89
C PRO A 11 -3.54 -1.80 -29.34
N PRO A 12 -2.74 -0.75 -29.62
CA PRO A 12 -2.39 -0.36 -30.97
C PRO A 12 -1.51 -1.38 -31.71
N CYS A 13 -0.96 -2.37 -31.00
CA CYS A 13 -0.19 -3.49 -31.56
C CYS A 13 -1.06 -4.74 -31.57
N SER A 14 -1.79 -4.94 -32.66
CA SER A 14 -2.84 -5.96 -32.79
C SER A 14 -2.35 -7.40 -33.06
N GLN A 15 -1.09 -7.74 -32.84
CA GLN A 15 -0.54 -9.08 -33.17
C GLN A 15 0.16 -9.80 -32.00
N GLY A 16 -0.16 -9.48 -30.78
CA GLY A 16 0.33 -10.19 -29.59
C GLY A 16 -0.68 -10.15 -28.47
N GLU A 17 -0.61 -11.11 -27.56
CA GLU A 17 -1.28 -11.00 -26.28
C GLU A 17 -0.81 -9.72 -25.57
N PRO A 18 -1.70 -8.97 -24.89
CA PRO A 18 -1.31 -7.79 -24.11
C PRO A 18 -0.20 -8.21 -23.12
N PHE A 19 0.96 -7.59 -23.24
CA PHE A 19 2.07 -7.87 -22.34
C PHE A 19 2.11 -6.81 -21.25
N GLY A 20 2.10 -7.28 -20.01
CA GLY A 20 2.22 -6.45 -18.82
C GLY A 20 0.92 -5.84 -18.30
N PRO A 21 0.93 -5.29 -17.10
CA PRO A 21 -0.19 -4.58 -16.51
C PRO A 21 -0.47 -3.27 -17.24
N LEU A 22 -1.74 -2.91 -17.39
CA LEU A 22 -2.16 -1.60 -17.94
C LEU A 22 -2.12 -0.51 -16.89
N ALA A 23 -2.23 -0.86 -15.62
CA ALA A 23 -2.03 0.02 -14.48
C ALA A 23 -1.57 -0.81 -13.27
N ALA A 24 -0.68 -0.25 -12.47
CA ALA A 24 -0.37 -0.72 -11.13
C ALA A 24 -1.15 0.16 -10.15
N VAL A 25 -1.90 -0.44 -9.22
CA VAL A 25 -2.83 0.30 -8.37
C VAL A 25 -2.61 -0.02 -6.89
N LEU A 26 -2.87 0.96 -6.06
CA LEU A 26 -2.99 0.83 -4.61
C LEU A 26 -4.47 0.78 -4.21
N GLY A 27 -4.73 0.53 -2.93
CA GLY A 27 -6.07 0.52 -2.41
C GLY A 27 -6.13 0.03 -0.98
N THR A 28 -7.32 -0.21 -0.53
CA THR A 28 -7.62 -0.73 0.81
C THR A 28 -8.12 -2.17 0.72
N VAL A 29 -8.09 -2.87 1.84
CA VAL A 29 -8.60 -4.24 1.96
C VAL A 29 -9.69 -4.24 3.01
N ASP A 30 -10.87 -4.74 2.67
CA ASP A 30 -11.98 -4.83 3.63
C ASP A 30 -11.77 -5.94 4.68
N GLN A 31 -12.69 -6.02 5.65
CA GLN A 31 -12.67 -7.03 6.72
C GLN A 31 -12.73 -8.48 6.22
N ASN A 32 -13.10 -8.72 4.98
CA ASN A 32 -13.14 -10.04 4.36
C ASN A 32 -11.88 -10.34 3.54
N GLY A 33 -10.91 -9.41 3.52
CA GLY A 33 -9.71 -9.52 2.71
C GLY A 33 -9.92 -9.18 1.24
N VAL A 34 -11.02 -8.48 0.89
CA VAL A 34 -11.30 -8.10 -0.50
C VAL A 34 -10.66 -6.75 -0.79
N PRO A 35 -9.74 -6.66 -1.76
CA PRO A 35 -9.11 -5.41 -2.14
C PRO A 35 -10.07 -4.50 -2.90
N SER A 36 -10.00 -3.20 -2.62
CA SER A 36 -10.69 -2.13 -3.33
C SER A 36 -9.66 -1.14 -3.86
N VAL A 37 -9.68 -0.92 -5.17
CA VAL A 37 -8.76 0.02 -5.83
C VAL A 37 -9.05 1.44 -5.39
N GLN A 38 -7.99 2.20 -5.19
CA GLN A 38 -8.02 3.62 -4.89
C GLN A 38 -7.20 4.37 -5.94
N LEU A 39 -7.80 5.35 -6.59
CA LEU A 39 -7.14 6.20 -7.56
C LEU A 39 -6.65 7.48 -6.89
N TRP A 40 -5.75 8.20 -7.55
CA TRP A 40 -5.23 9.47 -7.06
C TRP A 40 -6.32 10.51 -6.72
N SER A 41 -7.39 10.54 -7.49
CA SER A 41 -8.50 11.48 -7.33
C SER A 41 -9.56 11.07 -6.30
N ASP A 42 -9.46 9.87 -5.75
CA ASP A 42 -10.41 9.40 -4.74
C ASP A 42 -10.18 10.10 -3.39
N PRO A 43 -11.18 10.15 -2.52
CA PRO A 43 -10.99 10.65 -1.16
C PRO A 43 -9.89 9.90 -0.43
N VAL A 44 -9.09 10.64 0.35
CA VAL A 44 -8.03 10.04 1.19
C VAL A 44 -8.65 9.06 2.19
N SER A 45 -8.27 7.80 2.09
CA SER A 45 -8.78 6.73 2.96
C SER A 45 -7.94 6.51 4.22
N THR A 46 -6.72 7.05 4.25
CA THR A 46 -5.75 6.82 5.33
C THR A 46 -5.46 8.13 6.04
N ASN A 47 -5.84 8.22 7.32
CA ASN A 47 -5.71 9.45 8.11
C ASN A 47 -5.17 9.17 9.52
N PRO A 48 -3.86 8.93 9.67
CA PRO A 48 -3.22 8.82 10.97
C PRO A 48 -3.45 10.08 11.82
N GLN A 49 -3.71 9.90 13.09
CA GLN A 49 -3.74 11.04 14.01
C GLN A 49 -2.32 11.57 14.24
N LEU A 50 -2.20 12.88 14.47
CA LEU A 50 -0.92 13.48 14.81
C LEU A 50 -0.38 12.83 16.09
N ASP A 51 0.91 12.51 16.09
CA ASP A 51 1.65 11.79 17.15
C ASP A 51 1.20 10.33 17.36
N ALA A 52 0.32 9.80 16.52
CA ALA A 52 -0.05 8.39 16.59
C ALA A 52 1.11 7.50 16.13
N THR A 53 1.27 6.37 16.82
CA THR A 53 2.10 5.26 16.35
C THR A 53 1.17 4.17 15.84
N GLU A 54 1.32 3.83 14.56
CA GLU A 54 0.45 2.88 13.88
C GLU A 54 1.24 1.73 13.27
N VAL A 55 0.59 0.58 13.15
CA VAL A 55 1.04 -0.54 12.34
C VAL A 55 0.32 -0.49 11.00
N TRP A 56 1.08 -0.37 9.92
CA TRP A 56 0.55 -0.47 8.57
C TRP A 56 0.87 -1.85 8.01
N VAL A 57 -0.09 -2.42 7.27
CA VAL A 57 0.03 -3.74 6.66
C VAL A 57 -0.21 -3.63 5.17
N PHE A 58 0.83 -3.86 4.38
CA PHE A 58 0.76 -3.88 2.92
C PHE A 58 0.50 -5.31 2.44
N GLY A 59 -0.66 -5.56 1.83
CA GLY A 59 -0.96 -6.83 1.16
C GLY A 59 -0.66 -6.75 -0.32
N ASN A 60 0.24 -7.59 -0.82
CA ASN A 60 0.55 -7.65 -2.24
C ASN A 60 -0.24 -8.79 -2.91
N TYR A 61 -1.27 -8.42 -3.63
CA TYR A 61 -2.14 -9.34 -4.40
C TYR A 61 -1.73 -9.45 -5.87
N SER A 62 -0.63 -8.81 -6.27
CA SER A 62 -0.09 -8.85 -7.63
C SER A 62 0.92 -9.99 -7.80
N ALA A 63 1.41 -10.16 -9.03
CA ALA A 63 2.45 -11.13 -9.36
C ALA A 63 3.87 -10.56 -9.18
N ASP A 64 4.02 -9.26 -9.04
CA ASP A 64 5.30 -8.58 -8.94
C ASP A 64 5.61 -8.10 -7.52
N ALA A 65 6.89 -7.95 -7.19
CA ALA A 65 7.34 -7.32 -5.96
C ALA A 65 7.32 -5.80 -6.12
N HIS A 66 6.85 -5.09 -5.09
CA HIS A 66 6.76 -3.63 -5.09
C HIS A 66 7.56 -3.03 -3.92
N PRO A 67 8.59 -2.21 -4.19
CA PRO A 67 9.20 -1.39 -3.15
C PRO A 67 8.23 -0.27 -2.76
N VAL A 68 7.63 -0.39 -1.59
CA VAL A 68 6.67 0.58 -1.06
C VAL A 68 7.40 1.63 -0.26
N HIS A 69 7.30 2.89 -0.69
CA HIS A 69 7.82 4.07 0.00
C HIS A 69 6.68 4.83 0.69
N VAL A 70 6.93 5.27 1.92
CA VAL A 70 5.99 6.10 2.68
C VAL A 70 6.66 7.43 3.00
N HIS A 71 6.13 8.51 2.45
CA HIS A 71 6.62 9.86 2.71
C HIS A 71 6.49 10.25 4.18
N LEU A 72 7.25 11.26 4.60
CA LEU A 72 7.32 11.80 5.95
C LEU A 72 8.05 10.91 6.94
N VAL A 73 7.67 9.65 7.04
CA VAL A 73 8.02 8.79 8.17
C VAL A 73 9.21 7.87 7.90
N LYS A 74 9.91 7.52 8.96
CA LYS A 74 10.78 6.35 9.02
C LYS A 74 10.07 5.28 9.85
N PHE A 75 10.21 4.04 9.44
CA PHE A 75 9.55 2.91 10.07
C PHE A 75 10.48 1.74 10.35
N ASN A 76 10.06 0.84 11.20
CA ASN A 76 10.66 -0.49 11.35
C ASN A 76 9.76 -1.54 10.71
N VAL A 77 10.38 -2.50 10.04
CA VAL A 77 9.69 -3.69 9.52
C VAL A 77 9.41 -4.63 10.69
N LEU A 78 8.16 -5.05 10.85
CA LEU A 78 7.74 -5.95 11.92
C LEU A 78 7.72 -7.42 11.48
N GLY A 79 7.55 -7.67 10.17
CA GLY A 79 7.50 -9.03 9.63
C GLY A 79 6.69 -9.15 8.37
N ARG A 80 6.61 -10.39 7.88
CA ARG A 80 5.80 -10.79 6.72
C ARG A 80 5.01 -12.05 7.02
N ALA A 81 3.87 -12.18 6.37
CA ALA A 81 3.04 -13.39 6.42
C ALA A 81 2.43 -13.65 5.05
N ALA A 82 2.30 -14.92 4.67
CA ALA A 82 1.63 -15.28 3.43
C ALA A 82 0.13 -14.97 3.51
N ILE A 83 -0.43 -14.35 2.47
CA ILE A 83 -1.88 -14.16 2.33
C ILE A 83 -2.52 -15.54 2.16
N GLY A 84 -3.51 -15.85 3.02
CA GLY A 84 -4.16 -17.17 3.03
C GLY A 84 -3.38 -18.27 3.76
N GLY A 85 -2.25 -17.92 4.39
CA GLY A 85 -1.42 -18.86 5.15
C GLY A 85 -0.40 -19.62 4.30
N GLY A 86 0.55 -20.27 4.96
CA GLY A 86 1.64 -21.00 4.29
C GLY A 86 3.00 -20.33 4.49
N PRO A 87 4.05 -20.80 3.79
CA PRO A 87 5.38 -20.21 3.86
C PRO A 87 5.42 -18.87 3.12
N THR A 88 6.20 -17.92 3.63
CA THR A 88 6.54 -16.67 2.94
C THR A 88 7.50 -16.94 1.79
N VAL A 89 7.43 -16.13 0.74
CA VAL A 89 8.21 -16.29 -0.49
C VAL A 89 9.47 -15.42 -0.49
N GLY A 90 9.34 -14.19 0.01
CA GLY A 90 10.38 -13.18 -0.13
C GLY A 90 11.11 -12.80 1.16
N GLY A 91 10.55 -13.11 2.32
CA GLY A 91 11.17 -12.80 3.60
C GLY A 91 12.04 -13.94 4.15
N ASP A 92 12.86 -13.66 5.15
CA ASP A 92 13.59 -14.69 5.89
C ASP A 92 12.65 -15.39 6.90
N PRO A 93 12.26 -16.66 6.68
CA PRO A 93 11.35 -17.35 7.59
C PRO A 93 11.91 -17.52 9.02
N ALA A 94 13.23 -17.57 9.17
CA ALA A 94 13.87 -17.72 10.46
C ALA A 94 13.80 -16.42 11.30
N ASN A 95 13.52 -15.28 10.64
CA ASN A 95 13.42 -13.96 11.27
C ASN A 95 12.03 -13.33 11.06
N GLY A 96 10.96 -14.13 11.08
CA GLY A 96 9.59 -13.61 10.91
C GLY A 96 9.33 -12.91 9.59
N GLY A 97 10.08 -13.25 8.55
CA GLY A 97 9.98 -12.62 7.22
C GLY A 97 10.79 -11.34 7.07
N ILE A 98 11.59 -10.94 8.05
CA ILE A 98 12.44 -9.76 7.99
C ILE A 98 13.80 -10.16 7.41
N GLN A 99 14.24 -9.49 6.36
CA GLN A 99 15.58 -9.68 5.80
C GLN A 99 16.65 -8.99 6.68
N GLU A 100 17.89 -9.48 6.66
CA GLU A 100 18.97 -8.92 7.47
C GLU A 100 19.19 -7.42 7.22
N TRP A 101 19.08 -6.99 5.96
CA TRP A 101 19.24 -5.57 5.56
C TRP A 101 18.03 -4.68 5.88
N GLU A 102 16.94 -5.25 6.35
CA GLU A 102 15.74 -4.53 6.78
C GLU A 102 15.76 -4.19 8.27
N ASN A 103 16.76 -4.63 9.00
CA ASN A 103 16.96 -4.23 10.38
C ASN A 103 17.26 -2.74 10.48
N GLY A 104 16.62 -2.06 11.45
CA GLY A 104 16.73 -0.62 11.67
C GLY A 104 15.71 0.20 10.86
N TRP A 105 15.94 1.52 10.87
CA TRP A 105 15.00 2.47 10.24
C TRP A 105 15.03 2.39 8.72
N LYS A 106 13.83 2.33 8.13
CA LYS A 106 13.56 2.34 6.69
C LYS A 106 12.56 3.44 6.36
N ASP A 107 12.51 3.83 5.10
CA ASP A 107 11.48 4.62 4.46
C ASP A 107 10.84 3.89 3.27
N THR A 108 11.46 2.80 2.88
CA THR A 108 11.02 1.94 1.75
C THR A 108 11.19 0.48 2.15
N VAL A 109 10.20 -0.36 1.82
CA VAL A 109 10.19 -1.79 2.10
C VAL A 109 9.65 -2.57 0.91
N ILE A 110 10.22 -3.75 0.63
CA ILE A 110 9.73 -4.61 -0.44
C ILE A 110 8.48 -5.36 0.04
N SER A 111 7.38 -5.20 -0.70
CA SER A 111 6.17 -6.02 -0.57
C SER A 111 6.21 -7.12 -1.62
N TYR A 112 6.39 -8.36 -1.19
CA TYR A 112 6.52 -9.51 -2.09
C TYR A 112 5.15 -10.07 -2.51
N PRO A 113 5.04 -10.71 -3.70
CA PRO A 113 3.80 -11.31 -4.18
C PRO A 113 3.19 -12.32 -3.20
N GLY A 114 1.90 -12.23 -2.97
CA GLY A 114 1.16 -13.17 -2.11
C GLY A 114 1.46 -13.05 -0.61
N GLU A 115 2.07 -11.95 -0.19
CA GLU A 115 2.42 -11.70 1.22
C GLU A 115 1.85 -10.40 1.75
N THR A 116 1.69 -10.34 3.05
CA THR A 116 1.55 -9.11 3.81
C THR A 116 2.91 -8.69 4.36
N THR A 117 3.22 -7.39 4.32
CA THR A 117 4.39 -6.79 4.95
C THR A 117 3.92 -5.79 6.00
N SER A 118 4.30 -5.99 7.25
CA SER A 118 3.90 -5.12 8.37
C SER A 118 5.05 -4.18 8.75
N ILE A 119 4.72 -2.90 8.92
CA ILE A 119 5.63 -1.86 9.40
C ILE A 119 5.03 -1.14 10.61
N VAL A 120 5.86 -0.51 11.41
CA VAL A 120 5.44 0.39 12.49
C VAL A 120 6.11 1.75 12.35
N SER A 121 5.31 2.82 12.46
CA SER A 121 5.80 4.19 12.39
C SER A 121 5.02 5.13 13.30
N THR A 122 5.63 6.30 13.60
CA THR A 122 4.97 7.41 14.30
C THR A 122 4.81 8.59 13.34
N PHE A 123 3.62 9.18 13.30
CA PHE A 123 3.24 10.27 12.40
C PHE A 123 3.27 11.58 13.17
N ASP A 124 4.41 12.25 13.22
CA ASP A 124 4.70 13.38 14.12
C ASP A 124 4.61 14.78 13.47
N ILE A 125 4.28 14.85 12.18
CA ILE A 125 4.10 16.13 11.47
C ILE A 125 2.78 16.10 10.71
N ALA A 126 1.89 17.04 11.02
CA ALA A 126 0.59 17.17 10.35
C ALA A 126 0.75 17.61 8.89
N GLY A 127 -0.11 17.13 8.00
CA GLY A 127 -0.14 17.52 6.60
C GLY A 127 -0.58 16.41 5.65
N LEU A 128 -0.53 16.75 4.36
CA LEU A 128 -0.84 15.82 3.27
C LEU A 128 0.47 15.24 2.71
N TYR A 129 0.52 13.93 2.62
CA TYR A 129 1.66 13.15 2.15
C TYR A 129 1.21 12.08 1.19
N VAL A 130 2.14 11.33 0.60
CA VAL A 130 1.85 10.21 -0.29
C VAL A 130 2.57 8.95 0.16
N TRP A 131 2.04 7.80 -0.21
CA TRP A 131 2.75 6.54 -0.23
C TRP A 131 2.58 5.90 -1.60
N HIS A 132 3.62 5.20 -2.08
CA HIS A 132 3.66 4.75 -3.46
C HIS A 132 4.63 3.57 -3.65
N CYS A 133 4.50 2.88 -4.78
CA CYS A 133 5.55 2.00 -5.27
C CYS A 133 6.69 2.84 -5.83
N HIS A 134 7.94 2.50 -5.52
CA HIS A 134 9.11 3.24 -6.00
C HIS A 134 9.66 2.70 -7.34
N ILE A 135 8.91 1.90 -8.06
CA ILE A 135 9.14 1.60 -9.47
C ILE A 135 8.44 2.71 -10.27
N VAL A 136 9.21 3.54 -10.98
CA VAL A 136 8.71 4.77 -11.62
C VAL A 136 7.56 4.48 -12.59
N GLU A 137 7.62 3.39 -13.35
CA GLU A 137 6.56 2.99 -14.27
C GLU A 137 5.25 2.61 -13.55
N HIS A 138 5.32 2.15 -12.31
CA HIS A 138 4.15 1.88 -11.47
C HIS A 138 3.69 3.15 -10.76
N GLU A 139 4.63 3.91 -10.19
CA GLU A 139 4.38 5.16 -9.49
C GLU A 139 3.60 6.14 -10.36
N ASP A 140 4.07 6.37 -11.61
CA ASP A 140 3.45 7.26 -12.58
C ASP A 140 2.14 6.71 -13.17
N ASN A 141 1.81 5.43 -12.90
CA ASN A 141 0.66 4.74 -13.45
C ASN A 141 -0.27 4.22 -12.35
N GLU A 142 -0.77 5.14 -11.53
CA GLU A 142 -1.78 4.96 -10.46
C GLU A 142 -1.29 4.21 -9.20
N MET A 143 0.01 3.88 -9.06
CA MET A 143 0.51 3.25 -7.84
C MET A 143 1.05 4.27 -6.83
N MET A 144 0.32 5.38 -6.66
CA MET A 144 0.54 6.42 -5.67
C MET A 144 -0.81 6.93 -5.16
N VAL A 145 -0.95 7.03 -3.84
CA VAL A 145 -2.14 7.60 -3.21
C VAL A 145 -1.77 8.50 -2.04
N PRO A 146 -2.58 9.55 -1.78
CA PRO A 146 -2.35 10.45 -0.65
C PRO A 146 -2.79 9.84 0.69
N PHE A 147 -2.14 10.30 1.76
CA PHE A 147 -2.61 10.12 3.14
C PHE A 147 -2.50 11.44 3.91
N CYS A 148 -3.37 11.63 4.90
CA CYS A 148 -3.47 12.87 5.67
C CYS A 148 -3.13 12.61 7.14
N VAL A 149 -2.15 13.31 7.69
CA VAL A 149 -1.80 13.23 9.11
C VAL A 149 -2.48 14.34 9.89
N GLY A 150 -3.26 13.99 10.90
CA GLY A 150 -3.92 14.91 11.81
C GLY A 150 -5.26 15.43 11.30
N ASP A 151 -5.50 16.74 11.44
CA ASP A 151 -6.79 17.36 11.05
C ASP A 151 -6.95 17.36 9.51
N PRO A 152 -8.00 16.72 8.96
CA PRO A 152 -8.31 16.76 7.53
C PRO A 152 -8.37 18.16 6.92
N ALA A 153 -8.75 19.18 7.69
CA ALA A 153 -8.76 20.57 7.23
C ALA A 153 -7.35 21.09 6.89
N GLY A 154 -6.30 20.50 7.49
CA GLY A 154 -4.91 20.82 7.21
C GLY A 154 -4.36 20.17 5.93
N CYS A 155 -5.12 19.29 5.29
CA CYS A 155 -4.67 18.51 4.12
C CYS A 155 -5.08 19.14 2.77
N GLY A 156 -5.10 20.47 2.68
CA GLY A 156 -5.20 21.19 1.41
C GLY A 156 -6.57 21.14 0.72
N GLY A 157 -7.62 20.78 1.45
CA GLY A 157 -8.98 20.71 0.91
C GLY A 157 -9.24 19.44 0.05
N ILE A 158 -8.33 18.51 0.02
CA ILE A 158 -8.58 17.18 -0.57
C ILE A 158 -9.58 16.46 0.34
N PRO A 159 -10.65 15.87 -0.20
CA PRO A 159 -11.60 15.11 0.59
C PRO A 159 -10.88 13.97 1.33
N VAL A 160 -11.06 13.91 2.64
CA VAL A 160 -10.59 12.80 3.47
C VAL A 160 -11.80 11.98 3.86
N ALA A 161 -11.70 10.66 3.72
CA ALA A 161 -12.77 9.75 4.10
C ALA A 161 -13.14 9.95 5.58
N THR A 162 -14.42 9.95 5.86
CA THR A 162 -14.92 10.09 7.24
C THR A 162 -14.47 8.92 8.11
N PRO A 163 -14.42 9.07 9.44
CA PRO A 163 -14.09 7.96 10.33
C PRO A 163 -14.98 6.72 10.16
N ALA A 164 -16.23 6.89 9.72
CA ALA A 164 -17.12 5.78 9.42
C ALA A 164 -16.69 5.04 8.15
N GLU A 165 -16.35 5.78 7.10
CA GLU A 165 -15.81 5.22 5.85
C GLU A 165 -14.45 4.56 6.07
N GLN A 166 -13.57 5.16 6.90
CA GLN A 166 -12.29 4.56 7.28
C GLN A 166 -12.46 3.29 8.12
N ALA A 167 -13.46 3.25 9.02
CA ALA A 167 -13.74 2.07 9.85
C ALA A 167 -14.19 0.86 9.03
N GLU A 168 -14.83 1.06 7.89
CA GLU A 168 -15.15 -0.01 6.95
C GLU A 168 -13.89 -0.66 6.37
N PHE A 169 -12.80 0.10 6.25
CA PHE A 169 -11.52 -0.40 5.73
C PHE A 169 -10.61 -1.00 6.82
N THR A 170 -10.71 -0.55 8.08
CA THR A 170 -9.75 -0.92 9.14
C THR A 170 -10.21 -2.05 10.06
N THR A 171 -11.48 -2.45 10.08
CA THR A 171 -12.00 -3.48 10.99
C THR A 171 -11.55 -4.92 10.67
N GLY A 172 -10.76 -5.12 9.64
CA GLY A 172 -10.26 -6.44 9.22
C GLY A 172 -8.90 -6.87 9.78
N LEU A 173 -8.19 -6.00 10.51
CA LEU A 173 -6.80 -6.25 10.92
C LEU A 173 -6.63 -6.60 12.42
N THR A 174 -7.72 -6.75 13.17
CA THR A 174 -7.67 -7.16 14.58
C THR A 174 -8.30 -8.55 14.76
N ASN A 175 -7.59 -9.62 14.38
CA ASN A 175 -7.71 -10.95 15.00
C ASN A 175 -6.48 -11.79 14.63
#